data_1cdc680108620e2fb117bd586a3e6615
#
_entry.id   1cdc680108620e2fb117bd586a3e6615
#
_cell.length_a   1.000
_cell.length_b   1.000
_cell.length_c   1.000
_cell.angle_alpha   90.00
_cell.angle_beta   90.00
_cell.angle_gamma   90.00
#
_symmetry.space_group_name_H-M   'P 1'
#
loop_
_entity.id
_entity.type
_entity.pdbx_description
1 polymer ?
#
loop_
_entity_poly.entity_id
_entity_poly.type
_entity_poly.pdbx_seq_one_letter_code
_entity_poly.pdbx_strand_id
1 'polypeptide(L)'
;MEAGFYALAALSVFYYLLLVWRTKRVNSTFSWFWIAYTFLNVMLGVLVSKTPDFVDYIVIGVCAVVSIVFVLVEILILCAMVVLPKANLDYIIILGAQIRGKTICGSLKRRLDKGIKYLEANPNTLCIVSGGKGKGEDVSEAEAMAEYLKEHGVDDKRIIMEDKSTTTWENFKFSAPFILDIEKDKIGIISNNFHIYRAMKMARVQGYKKVYALPATTDMVMFPNYMVREFFALFIMLFEMRSE
;
A
#
# COMPACT_ATOMS: atom_id res chain seq x y z
N MET A 1 -27.33 -8.54 -21.09
CA MET A 1 -26.66 -7.60 -20.16
C MET A 1 -26.66 -8.09 -18.72
N GLU A 2 -27.81 -8.44 -18.15
CA GLU A 2 -27.95 -8.94 -16.77
C GLU A 2 -27.01 -10.09 -16.41
N ALA A 3 -26.80 -11.05 -17.35
CA ALA A 3 -25.88 -12.18 -17.14
C ALA A 3 -24.43 -11.72 -16.83
N GLY A 4 -23.98 -10.61 -17.38
CA GLY A 4 -22.66 -10.03 -17.10
C GLY A 4 -22.53 -9.56 -15.64
N PHE A 5 -23.54 -8.87 -15.12
CA PHE A 5 -23.57 -8.45 -13.71
C PHE A 5 -23.61 -9.64 -12.76
N TYR A 6 -24.42 -10.67 -13.06
CA TYR A 6 -24.44 -11.89 -12.23
C TYR A 6 -23.12 -12.66 -12.28
N ALA A 7 -22.44 -12.68 -13.42
CA ALA A 7 -21.10 -13.28 -13.53
C ALA A 7 -20.08 -12.52 -12.67
N LEU A 8 -20.09 -11.17 -12.70
CA LEU A 8 -19.22 -10.37 -11.83
C LEU A 8 -19.54 -10.57 -10.35
N ALA A 9 -20.81 -10.68 -9.98
CA ALA A 9 -21.21 -11.00 -8.61
C ALA A 9 -20.66 -12.37 -8.17
N ALA A 10 -20.78 -13.41 -9.01
CA ALA A 10 -20.27 -14.75 -8.71
C ALA A 10 -18.73 -14.76 -8.55
N LEU A 11 -18.00 -14.09 -9.45
CA LEU A 11 -16.55 -13.93 -9.37
C LEU A 11 -16.11 -13.20 -8.10
N SER A 12 -16.88 -12.18 -7.69
CA SER A 12 -16.61 -11.42 -6.46
C SER A 12 -16.77 -12.27 -5.22
N VAL A 13 -17.84 -13.09 -5.13
CA VAL A 13 -18.03 -14.07 -4.04
C VAL A 13 -16.90 -15.08 -4.02
N PHE A 14 -16.54 -15.64 -5.18
CA PHE A 14 -15.44 -16.60 -5.28
C PHE A 14 -14.13 -15.99 -4.75
N TYR A 15 -13.80 -14.79 -5.18
CA TYR A 15 -12.58 -14.13 -4.72
C TYR A 15 -12.64 -13.79 -3.22
N TYR A 16 -13.78 -13.35 -2.71
CA TYR A 16 -13.96 -13.16 -1.27
C TYR A 16 -13.69 -14.45 -0.47
N LEU A 17 -14.24 -15.58 -0.92
CA LEU A 17 -13.99 -16.87 -0.28
C LEU A 17 -12.52 -17.27 -0.33
N LEU A 18 -11.83 -16.97 -1.45
CA LEU A 18 -10.39 -17.18 -1.59
C LEU A 18 -9.59 -16.32 -0.58
N LEU A 19 -9.98 -15.06 -0.37
CA LEU A 19 -9.38 -14.17 0.65
C LEU A 19 -9.58 -14.74 2.06
N VAL A 20 -10.79 -15.18 2.39
CA VAL A 20 -11.10 -15.80 3.69
C VAL A 20 -10.27 -17.07 3.89
N TRP A 21 -10.21 -17.94 2.89
CA TRP A 21 -9.38 -19.15 2.93
C TRP A 21 -7.90 -18.83 3.16
N ARG A 22 -7.37 -17.83 2.46
CA ARG A 22 -5.96 -17.42 2.55
C ARG A 22 -5.60 -16.77 3.88
N THR A 23 -6.47 -15.91 4.41
CA THR A 23 -6.21 -15.11 5.61
C THR A 23 -6.71 -15.77 6.90
N LYS A 24 -7.57 -16.78 6.78
CA LYS A 24 -8.32 -17.39 7.88
C LYS A 24 -9.16 -16.38 8.68
N ARG A 25 -9.58 -15.30 8.04
CA ARG A 25 -10.38 -14.22 8.63
C ARG A 25 -11.48 -13.78 7.67
N VAL A 26 -12.70 -13.64 8.19
CA VAL A 26 -13.85 -13.13 7.41
C VAL A 26 -13.71 -11.65 7.07
N ASN A 27 -13.12 -10.88 8.01
CA ASN A 27 -12.88 -9.46 7.83
C ASN A 27 -11.37 -9.20 7.87
N SER A 28 -10.72 -9.28 6.73
CA SER A 28 -9.31 -8.96 6.54
C SER A 28 -9.19 -7.78 5.59
N THR A 29 -8.37 -6.81 5.95
CA THR A 29 -7.90 -5.69 5.10
C THR A 29 -8.77 -5.40 3.87
N PHE A 30 -9.87 -4.66 4.02
CA PHE A 30 -10.75 -4.24 2.91
C PHE A 30 -11.54 -5.37 2.21
N SER A 31 -11.57 -6.60 2.74
CA SER A 31 -12.28 -7.72 2.10
C SER A 31 -13.81 -7.55 2.02
N TRP A 32 -14.40 -6.73 2.91
CA TRP A 32 -15.82 -6.37 2.89
C TRP A 32 -16.26 -5.73 1.55
N PHE A 33 -15.33 -5.07 0.85
CA PHE A 33 -15.59 -4.48 -0.47
C PHE A 33 -16.18 -5.50 -1.45
N TRP A 34 -15.66 -6.73 -1.45
CA TRP A 34 -16.12 -7.77 -2.39
C TRP A 34 -17.56 -8.22 -2.12
N ILE A 35 -18.00 -8.18 -0.86
CA ILE A 35 -19.40 -8.42 -0.49
C ILE A 35 -20.28 -7.27 -0.99
N ALA A 36 -19.88 -6.02 -0.75
CA ALA A 36 -20.60 -4.85 -1.22
C ALA A 36 -20.66 -4.80 -2.76
N TYR A 37 -19.57 -5.14 -3.43
CA TYR A 37 -19.49 -5.23 -4.88
C TYR A 37 -20.38 -6.33 -5.46
N THR A 38 -20.45 -7.49 -4.78
CA THR A 38 -21.41 -8.55 -5.12
C THR A 38 -22.85 -8.04 -5.07
N PHE A 39 -23.22 -7.40 -3.96
CA PHE A 39 -24.57 -6.86 -3.78
C PHE A 39 -24.91 -5.80 -4.84
N LEU A 40 -23.98 -4.90 -5.13
CA LEU A 40 -24.13 -3.89 -6.18
C LEU A 40 -24.40 -4.54 -7.56
N ASN A 41 -23.62 -5.56 -7.94
CA ASN A 41 -23.79 -6.23 -9.22
C ASN A 41 -25.10 -6.99 -9.31
N VAL A 42 -25.55 -7.63 -8.24
CA VAL A 42 -26.87 -8.28 -8.20
C VAL A 42 -27.99 -7.24 -8.39
N MET A 43 -27.91 -6.09 -7.69
CA MET A 43 -28.88 -5.00 -7.86
C MET A 43 -28.89 -4.44 -9.27
N LEU A 44 -27.73 -4.21 -9.88
CA LEU A 44 -27.64 -3.73 -11.27
C LEU A 44 -28.21 -4.75 -12.26
N GLY A 45 -27.95 -6.05 -12.07
CA GLY A 45 -28.52 -7.11 -12.89
C GLY A 45 -30.06 -7.13 -12.81
N VAL A 46 -30.63 -7.00 -11.60
CA VAL A 46 -32.09 -6.90 -11.41
C VAL A 46 -32.65 -5.62 -11.99
N LEU A 47 -31.95 -4.49 -11.86
CA LEU A 47 -32.38 -3.21 -12.42
C LEU A 47 -32.51 -3.30 -13.94
N VAL A 48 -31.44 -3.71 -14.62
CA VAL A 48 -31.36 -3.86 -16.08
C VAL A 48 -32.41 -4.84 -16.62
N SER A 49 -32.78 -5.89 -15.88
CA SER A 49 -33.80 -6.84 -16.31
C SER A 49 -35.25 -6.29 -16.24
N LYS A 50 -35.46 -5.18 -15.55
CA LYS A 50 -36.81 -4.62 -15.29
C LYS A 50 -37.05 -3.23 -15.88
N THR A 51 -35.99 -2.61 -16.44
CA THR A 51 -36.04 -1.23 -16.95
C THR A 51 -36.02 -1.22 -18.47
N PRO A 52 -36.51 -0.12 -19.10
CA PRO A 52 -36.43 0.09 -20.55
C PRO A 52 -34.97 0.21 -21.02
N ASP A 53 -34.71 -0.13 -22.28
CA ASP A 53 -33.36 -0.19 -22.91
C ASP A 53 -32.53 1.11 -22.74
N PHE A 54 -33.19 2.30 -22.67
CA PHE A 54 -32.46 3.55 -22.49
C PHE A 54 -31.78 3.65 -21.11
N VAL A 55 -32.36 3.03 -20.06
CA VAL A 55 -31.75 2.96 -18.71
C VAL A 55 -30.54 2.08 -18.75
N ASP A 56 -30.57 1.01 -19.52
CA ASP A 56 -29.45 0.10 -19.72
C ASP A 56 -28.25 0.82 -20.32
N TYR A 57 -28.46 1.68 -21.31
CA TYR A 57 -27.40 2.50 -21.91
C TYR A 57 -26.78 3.47 -20.91
N ILE A 58 -27.61 4.08 -20.02
CA ILE A 58 -27.11 4.95 -18.95
C ILE A 58 -26.26 4.16 -17.96
N VAL A 59 -26.74 3.01 -17.49
CA VAL A 59 -26.00 2.14 -16.56
C VAL A 59 -24.66 1.71 -17.15
N ILE A 60 -24.66 1.26 -18.41
CA ILE A 60 -23.42 0.88 -19.12
C ILE A 60 -22.48 2.07 -19.23
N GLY A 61 -22.98 3.25 -19.61
CA GLY A 61 -22.18 4.46 -19.72
C GLY A 61 -21.50 4.83 -18.40
N VAL A 62 -22.24 4.81 -17.30
CA VAL A 62 -21.69 5.07 -15.95
C VAL A 62 -20.65 4.01 -15.57
N CYS A 63 -20.97 2.73 -15.75
CA CYS A 63 -20.02 1.64 -15.45
C CYS A 63 -18.75 1.75 -16.30
N ALA A 64 -18.87 2.13 -17.57
CA ALA A 64 -17.72 2.33 -18.46
C ALA A 64 -16.82 3.48 -17.96
N VAL A 65 -17.39 4.63 -17.61
CA VAL A 65 -16.63 5.77 -17.08
C VAL A 65 -15.90 5.38 -15.78
N VAL A 66 -16.61 4.75 -14.85
CA VAL A 66 -16.00 4.30 -13.57
C VAL A 66 -14.86 3.31 -13.83
N SER A 67 -15.06 2.35 -14.76
CA SER A 67 -14.03 1.37 -15.13
C SER A 67 -12.82 2.02 -15.77
N ILE A 68 -13.01 3.01 -16.66
CA ILE A 68 -11.91 3.75 -17.27
C ILE A 68 -11.10 4.48 -16.21
N VAL A 69 -11.76 5.20 -15.29
CA VAL A 69 -11.06 5.90 -14.19
C VAL A 69 -10.30 4.91 -13.32
N PHE A 70 -10.91 3.77 -12.97
CA PHE A 70 -10.25 2.71 -12.21
C PHE A 70 -9.00 2.21 -12.92
N VAL A 71 -9.10 1.82 -14.19
CA VAL A 71 -7.97 1.31 -14.98
C VAL A 71 -6.84 2.35 -15.09
N LEU A 72 -7.16 3.63 -15.31
CA LEU A 72 -6.15 4.69 -15.39
C LEU A 72 -5.38 4.84 -14.06
N VAL A 73 -6.08 4.81 -12.93
CA VAL A 73 -5.44 4.86 -11.61
C VAL A 73 -4.59 3.63 -11.35
N GLU A 74 -5.10 2.43 -11.71
CA GLU A 74 -4.34 1.18 -11.55
C GLU A 74 -3.07 1.18 -12.41
N ILE A 75 -3.11 1.72 -13.63
CA ILE A 75 -1.91 1.89 -14.48
C ILE A 75 -0.87 2.78 -13.78
N LEU A 76 -1.27 3.89 -13.15
CA LEU A 76 -0.35 4.75 -12.41
C LEU A 76 0.32 4.01 -11.24
N ILE A 77 -0.45 3.21 -10.50
CA ILE A 77 0.07 2.38 -9.40
C ILE A 77 1.04 1.33 -9.95
N LEU A 78 0.67 0.61 -11.02
CA LEU A 78 1.50 -0.41 -11.65
C LEU A 78 2.81 0.16 -12.20
N CYS A 79 2.77 1.33 -12.85
CA CYS A 79 3.98 2.01 -13.32
C CYS A 79 4.97 2.31 -12.19
N ALA A 80 4.47 2.66 -11.00
CA ALA A 80 5.33 2.90 -9.84
C ALA A 80 5.95 1.62 -9.24
N MET A 81 5.39 0.46 -9.54
CA MET A 81 5.93 -0.82 -9.08
C MET A 81 7.12 -1.31 -9.90
N VAL A 82 7.19 -0.91 -11.18
CA VAL A 82 8.20 -1.37 -12.14
C VAL A 82 9.28 -0.32 -12.27
N VAL A 83 9.98 -0.05 -11.16
CA VAL A 83 11.09 0.90 -11.15
C VAL A 83 12.39 0.17 -10.82
N LEU A 84 13.44 0.45 -11.60
CA LEU A 84 14.77 -0.06 -11.29
C LEU A 84 15.30 0.64 -10.03
N PRO A 85 15.80 -0.12 -9.05
CA PRO A 85 16.36 0.45 -7.84
C PRO A 85 17.53 1.37 -8.16
N LYS A 86 17.52 2.60 -7.65
CA LYS A 86 18.66 3.49 -7.75
C LYS A 86 19.72 3.12 -6.72
N ALA A 87 20.95 2.96 -7.16
CA ALA A 87 22.08 2.74 -6.27
C ALA A 87 22.55 4.03 -5.59
N ASN A 88 23.29 3.91 -4.49
CA ASN A 88 23.93 5.00 -3.77
C ASN A 88 22.93 6.10 -3.33
N LEU A 89 21.85 5.68 -2.68
CA LEU A 89 20.96 6.58 -1.96
C LEU A 89 21.60 6.94 -0.62
N ASP A 90 21.36 8.18 -0.18
CA ASP A 90 21.87 8.65 1.11
C ASP A 90 21.11 8.00 2.27
N TYR A 91 19.79 7.91 2.12
CA TYR A 91 18.89 7.27 3.08
C TYR A 91 17.92 6.31 2.40
N ILE A 92 17.51 5.28 3.14
CA ILE A 92 16.28 4.54 2.86
C ILE A 92 15.33 4.68 4.05
N ILE A 93 14.03 4.84 3.79
CA ILE A 93 12.97 4.81 4.80
C ILE A 93 12.18 3.52 4.60
N ILE A 94 12.21 2.63 5.58
CA ILE A 94 11.37 1.44 5.61
C ILE A 94 10.09 1.79 6.37
N LEU A 95 8.98 1.83 5.65
CA LEU A 95 7.68 2.10 6.26
C LEU A 95 7.19 0.89 7.03
N GLY A 96 6.70 1.10 8.23
CA GLY A 96 6.09 0.09 9.07
C GLY A 96 4.83 -0.54 8.44
N ALA A 97 4.49 -1.69 8.95
CA ALA A 97 3.24 -2.38 8.70
C ALA A 97 2.93 -3.19 9.96
N GLN A 98 1.68 -3.20 10.34
CA GLN A 98 1.19 -3.79 11.59
C GLN A 98 1.92 -5.08 12.01
N ILE A 99 2.40 -5.12 13.24
CA ILE A 99 2.96 -6.30 13.90
C ILE A 99 1.91 -6.96 14.81
N ARG A 100 2.21 -8.11 15.39
CA ARG A 100 1.36 -8.80 16.36
C ARG A 100 2.18 -9.11 17.61
N GLY A 101 1.91 -8.39 18.69
CA GLY A 101 2.79 -8.41 19.84
C GLY A 101 4.17 -7.88 19.41
N LYS A 102 5.16 -8.79 19.32
CA LYS A 102 6.51 -8.52 18.78
C LYS A 102 6.74 -9.17 17.40
N THR A 103 5.76 -9.94 16.89
CA THR A 103 5.95 -10.76 15.69
C THR A 103 5.77 -9.94 14.41
N ILE A 104 6.80 -9.91 13.58
CA ILE A 104 6.79 -9.28 12.27
C ILE A 104 5.88 -10.07 11.31
N CYS A 105 4.89 -9.39 10.72
CA CYS A 105 4.02 -10.00 9.73
C CYS A 105 4.71 -10.16 8.36
N GLY A 106 4.19 -11.07 7.53
CA GLY A 106 4.78 -11.36 6.23
C GLY A 106 4.91 -10.15 5.29
N SER A 107 4.04 -9.15 5.41
CA SER A 107 4.12 -7.89 4.66
C SER A 107 5.34 -7.06 5.09
N LEU A 108 5.53 -6.88 6.40
CA LEU A 108 6.66 -6.15 6.96
C LEU A 108 7.98 -6.88 6.71
N LYS A 109 7.99 -8.21 6.87
CA LYS A 109 9.16 -9.04 6.56
C LYS A 109 9.68 -8.80 5.13
N ARG A 110 8.81 -8.77 4.12
CA ARG A 110 9.22 -8.51 2.73
C ARG A 110 9.85 -7.13 2.54
N ARG A 111 9.37 -6.10 3.28
CA ARG A 111 9.98 -4.77 3.28
C ARG A 111 11.38 -4.80 3.89
N LEU A 112 11.54 -5.47 5.02
CA LEU A 112 12.82 -5.62 5.71
C LEU A 112 13.83 -6.41 4.86
N ASP A 113 13.42 -7.55 4.29
CA ASP A 113 14.27 -8.34 3.39
C ASP A 113 14.71 -7.52 2.16
N LYS A 114 13.84 -6.63 1.64
CA LYS A 114 14.21 -5.69 0.57
C LYS A 114 15.23 -4.67 1.06
N GLY A 115 15.06 -4.14 2.27
CA GLY A 115 15.98 -3.20 2.91
C GLY A 115 17.36 -3.81 3.14
N ILE A 116 17.42 -5.01 3.68
CA ILE A 116 18.67 -5.75 3.91
C ILE A 116 19.47 -5.89 2.61
N LYS A 117 18.84 -6.43 1.55
CA LYS A 117 19.48 -6.57 0.23
C LYS A 117 19.98 -5.25 -0.34
N TYR A 118 19.25 -4.16 -0.09
CA TYR A 118 19.67 -2.84 -0.54
C TYR A 118 20.88 -2.35 0.24
N LEU A 119 20.86 -2.47 1.58
CA LEU A 119 21.93 -2.03 2.49
C LEU A 119 23.21 -2.82 2.31
N GLU A 120 23.15 -4.12 2.01
CA GLU A 120 24.31 -4.95 1.66
C GLU A 120 25.00 -4.45 0.39
N ALA A 121 24.23 -4.10 -0.64
CA ALA A 121 24.76 -3.57 -1.89
C ALA A 121 25.22 -2.09 -1.81
N ASN A 122 24.80 -1.34 -0.77
CA ASN A 122 25.05 0.08 -0.61
C ASN A 122 25.52 0.40 0.83
N PRO A 123 26.81 0.18 1.16
CA PRO A 123 27.30 0.23 2.55
C PRO A 123 27.23 1.61 3.20
N ASN A 124 27.18 2.69 2.42
CA ASN A 124 27.12 4.06 2.92
C ASN A 124 25.69 4.59 3.15
N THR A 125 24.67 3.84 2.76
CA THR A 125 23.26 4.25 2.93
C THR A 125 22.82 4.06 4.38
N LEU A 126 22.17 5.07 4.95
CA LEU A 126 21.51 5.01 6.26
C LEU A 126 20.08 4.49 6.12
N CYS A 127 19.59 3.80 7.13
CA CYS A 127 18.26 3.20 7.16
C CYS A 127 17.42 3.81 8.27
N ILE A 128 16.35 4.49 7.91
CA ILE A 128 15.31 4.94 8.85
C ILE A 128 14.22 3.87 8.85
N VAL A 129 13.95 3.27 10.00
CA VAL A 129 12.79 2.42 10.22
C VAL A 129 11.71 3.24 10.90
N SER A 130 10.55 3.39 10.26
CA SER A 130 9.52 4.34 10.70
C SER A 130 8.19 3.63 10.93
N GLY A 131 7.70 3.69 12.17
CA GLY A 131 6.44 3.13 12.60
C GLY A 131 6.33 3.09 14.12
N GLY A 132 5.30 3.73 14.66
CA GLY A 132 5.03 3.77 16.09
C GLY A 132 4.38 2.49 16.60
N LYS A 133 3.83 2.56 17.81
CA LYS A 133 3.17 1.44 18.49
C LYS A 133 1.67 1.44 18.18
N GLY A 134 1.21 0.44 17.47
CA GLY A 134 -0.19 0.24 17.15
C GLY A 134 -0.98 -0.44 18.28
N LYS A 135 -2.29 -0.48 18.10
CA LYS A 135 -3.19 -1.15 19.07
C LYS A 135 -2.96 -2.66 19.08
N GLY A 136 -2.62 -3.20 20.25
CA GLY A 136 -2.35 -4.64 20.43
C GLY A 136 -0.92 -5.05 20.07
N GLU A 137 -0.01 -4.09 19.98
CA GLU A 137 1.42 -4.31 19.81
C GLU A 137 2.15 -4.14 21.16
N ASP A 138 3.18 -4.95 21.41
CA ASP A 138 3.94 -4.89 22.66
C ASP A 138 5.06 -3.84 22.56
N VAL A 139 5.63 -3.68 21.38
CA VAL A 139 6.70 -2.73 21.04
C VAL A 139 6.26 -1.86 19.85
N SER A 140 7.04 -0.82 19.50
CA SER A 140 6.80 -0.07 18.28
C SER A 140 7.18 -0.91 17.04
N GLU A 141 6.56 -0.59 15.90
CA GLU A 141 6.96 -1.22 14.62
C GLU A 141 8.42 -0.93 14.32
N ALA A 142 8.92 0.28 14.62
CA ALA A 142 10.31 0.69 14.44
C ALA A 142 11.27 -0.14 15.28
N GLU A 143 10.93 -0.43 16.54
CA GLU A 143 11.74 -1.27 17.43
C GLU A 143 11.83 -2.70 16.88
N ALA A 144 10.71 -3.31 16.50
CA ALA A 144 10.70 -4.65 15.91
C ALA A 144 11.47 -4.71 14.59
N MET A 145 11.39 -3.66 13.76
CA MET A 145 12.12 -3.55 12.50
C MET A 145 13.63 -3.43 12.74
N ALA A 146 14.05 -2.59 13.70
CA ALA A 146 15.46 -2.40 14.02
C ALA A 146 16.08 -3.69 14.56
N GLU A 147 15.38 -4.40 15.46
CA GLU A 147 15.84 -5.70 15.97
C GLU A 147 16.03 -6.70 14.83
N TYR A 148 15.04 -6.82 13.96
CA TYR A 148 15.13 -7.71 12.79
C TYR A 148 16.32 -7.39 11.87
N LEU A 149 16.57 -6.10 11.58
CA LEU A 149 17.69 -5.69 10.74
C LEU A 149 19.05 -6.04 11.38
N LYS A 150 19.20 -5.84 12.70
CA LYS A 150 20.41 -6.20 13.47
C LYS A 150 20.66 -7.70 13.46
N GLU A 151 19.61 -8.50 13.70
CA GLU A 151 19.71 -9.97 13.65
C GLU A 151 20.15 -10.49 12.27
N HIS A 152 19.89 -9.71 11.21
CA HIS A 152 20.27 -10.03 9.83
C HIS A 152 21.53 -9.29 9.36
N GLY A 153 22.36 -8.82 10.31
CA GLY A 153 23.72 -8.33 10.04
C GLY A 153 23.83 -6.87 9.59
N VAL A 154 22.76 -6.07 9.70
CA VAL A 154 22.85 -4.62 9.46
C VAL A 154 23.47 -3.94 10.68
N ASP A 155 24.54 -3.14 10.46
CA ASP A 155 25.22 -2.40 11.52
C ASP A 155 24.24 -1.43 12.21
N ASP A 156 24.19 -1.50 13.54
CA ASP A 156 23.33 -0.64 14.39
C ASP A 156 23.54 0.86 14.12
N LYS A 157 24.76 1.26 13.83
CA LYS A 157 25.10 2.65 13.49
C LYS A 157 24.43 3.17 12.21
N ARG A 158 23.93 2.27 11.40
CA ARG A 158 23.22 2.59 10.16
C ARG A 158 21.71 2.61 10.32
N ILE A 159 21.17 2.23 11.49
CA ILE A 159 19.74 2.12 11.75
C ILE A 159 19.29 3.31 12.60
N ILE A 160 18.34 4.05 12.09
CA ILE A 160 17.71 5.18 12.78
C ILE A 160 16.24 4.80 13.03
N MET A 161 15.79 4.89 14.27
CA MET A 161 14.41 4.56 14.64
C MET A 161 13.55 5.82 14.72
N GLU A 162 12.41 5.79 14.04
CA GLU A 162 11.28 6.71 14.19
C GLU A 162 10.10 5.89 14.72
N ASP A 163 9.75 6.05 15.98
CA ASP A 163 8.82 5.20 16.74
C ASP A 163 7.52 5.90 17.17
N LYS A 164 7.22 7.09 16.62
CA LYS A 164 6.09 7.93 17.03
C LYS A 164 4.94 7.94 16.05
N SER A 165 5.21 7.65 14.78
CA SER A 165 4.24 7.74 13.71
C SER A 165 3.13 6.69 13.82
N THR A 166 1.89 7.10 13.51
CA THR A 166 0.71 6.23 13.46
C THR A 166 0.10 6.14 12.07
N THR A 167 0.52 7.01 11.17
CA THR A 167 0.06 7.09 9.77
C THR A 167 1.23 7.19 8.80
N THR A 168 1.00 6.87 7.53
CA THR A 168 2.03 7.03 6.50
C THR A 168 2.46 8.50 6.32
N TRP A 169 1.58 9.44 6.55
CA TRP A 169 1.90 10.87 6.54
C TRP A 169 2.89 11.21 7.67
N GLU A 170 2.60 10.75 8.87
CA GLU A 170 3.47 10.94 10.04
C GLU A 170 4.82 10.23 9.88
N ASN A 171 4.87 9.06 9.22
CA ASN A 171 6.14 8.40 8.93
C ASN A 171 7.12 9.36 8.23
N PHE A 172 6.68 10.07 7.21
CA PHE A 172 7.54 11.04 6.52
C PHE A 172 7.78 12.28 7.36
N LYS A 173 6.76 12.82 8.01
CA LYS A 173 6.87 14.01 8.85
C LYS A 173 7.88 13.82 9.98
N PHE A 174 7.85 12.66 10.64
CA PHE A 174 8.72 12.38 11.77
C PHE A 174 10.07 11.78 11.36
N SER A 175 10.20 11.26 10.16
CA SER A 175 11.50 10.86 9.59
C SER A 175 12.33 12.06 9.12
N ALA A 176 11.71 13.17 8.72
CA ALA A 176 12.41 14.33 8.16
C ALA A 176 13.51 14.89 9.08
N PRO A 177 13.35 15.00 10.42
CA PRO A 177 14.40 15.49 11.32
C PRO A 177 15.67 14.63 11.37
N PHE A 178 15.62 13.39 10.93
CA PHE A 178 16.77 12.47 10.90
C PHE A 178 17.56 12.56 9.59
N ILE A 179 17.11 13.36 8.63
CA ILE A 179 17.73 13.53 7.31
C ILE A 179 18.40 14.90 7.28
N LEU A 180 19.64 14.97 6.80
CA LEU A 180 20.40 16.23 6.79
C LEU A 180 19.73 17.30 5.90
N ASP A 181 19.27 16.91 4.71
CA ASP A 181 18.62 17.82 3.78
C ASP A 181 17.61 17.07 2.90
N ILE A 182 16.33 17.15 3.25
CA ILE A 182 15.24 16.45 2.53
C ILE A 182 15.06 16.92 1.08
N GLU A 183 15.63 18.07 0.71
CA GLU A 183 15.58 18.57 -0.66
C GLU A 183 16.74 18.08 -1.52
N LYS A 184 17.93 17.86 -0.92
CA LYS A 184 19.15 17.48 -1.65
C LYS A 184 19.46 15.99 -1.57
N ASP A 185 19.19 15.37 -0.44
CA ASP A 185 19.52 13.96 -0.22
C ASP A 185 18.62 13.04 -1.06
N LYS A 186 19.20 11.92 -1.50
CA LYS A 186 18.51 10.89 -2.28
C LYS A 186 17.90 9.89 -1.33
N ILE A 187 16.58 9.82 -1.29
CA ILE A 187 15.85 9.04 -0.31
C ILE A 187 15.07 7.92 -1.00
N GLY A 188 15.38 6.68 -0.63
CA GLY A 188 14.63 5.50 -1.06
C GLY A 188 13.47 5.22 -0.12
N ILE A 189 12.29 4.95 -0.66
CA ILE A 189 11.13 4.53 0.13
C ILE A 189 10.91 3.05 -0.10
N ILE A 190 10.95 2.27 0.98
CA ILE A 190 10.61 0.85 0.98
C ILE A 190 9.22 0.66 1.55
N SER A 191 8.33 0.17 0.70
CA SER A 191 6.98 -0.25 1.06
C SER A 191 6.54 -1.39 0.14
N ASN A 192 5.39 -2.01 0.42
CA ASN A 192 4.85 -2.99 -0.53
C ASN A 192 4.53 -2.32 -1.87
N ASN A 193 4.71 -3.05 -2.94
CA ASN A 193 4.61 -2.55 -4.32
C ASN A 193 3.31 -1.77 -4.58
N PHE A 194 2.13 -2.30 -4.19
CA PHE A 194 0.85 -1.61 -4.37
C PHE A 194 0.78 -0.24 -3.67
N HIS A 195 1.47 -0.07 -2.54
CA HIS A 195 1.45 1.15 -1.72
C HIS A 195 2.50 2.20 -2.12
N ILE A 196 3.51 1.81 -2.92
CA ILE A 196 4.68 2.64 -3.18
C ILE A 196 4.33 3.97 -3.88
N TYR A 197 3.36 3.97 -4.80
CA TYR A 197 2.93 5.18 -5.51
C TYR A 197 2.42 6.25 -4.54
N ARG A 198 1.51 5.86 -3.64
CA ARG A 198 0.92 6.76 -2.64
C ARG A 198 1.96 7.25 -1.63
N ALA A 199 2.83 6.36 -1.15
CA ALA A 199 3.92 6.71 -0.25
C ALA A 199 4.86 7.76 -0.86
N MET A 200 5.29 7.58 -2.11
CA MET A 200 6.14 8.55 -2.81
C MET A 200 5.44 9.90 -3.01
N LYS A 201 4.13 9.88 -3.28
CA LYS A 201 3.37 11.13 -3.44
C LYS A 201 3.28 11.89 -2.12
N MET A 202 3.02 11.21 -1.01
CA MET A 202 3.01 11.80 0.33
C MET A 202 4.37 12.41 0.71
N ALA A 203 5.46 11.69 0.46
CA ALA A 203 6.81 12.21 0.71
C ALA A 203 7.09 13.50 -0.09
N ARG A 204 6.76 13.52 -1.38
CA ARG A 204 6.96 14.70 -2.23
C ARG A 204 6.19 15.92 -1.75
N VAL A 205 4.95 15.73 -1.28
CA VAL A 205 4.14 16.84 -0.72
C VAL A 205 4.77 17.39 0.54
N GLN A 206 5.43 16.57 1.34
CA GLN A 206 6.14 16.99 2.55
C GLN A 206 7.55 17.55 2.30
N GLY A 207 7.91 17.83 1.05
CA GLY A 207 9.15 18.52 0.70
C GLY A 207 10.32 17.62 0.31
N TYR A 208 10.17 16.30 0.32
CA TYR A 208 11.19 15.38 -0.15
C TYR A 208 11.34 15.48 -1.69
N LYS A 209 12.42 16.10 -2.18
CA LYS A 209 12.58 16.39 -3.61
C LYS A 209 13.11 15.19 -4.42
N LYS A 210 14.05 14.42 -3.87
CA LYS A 210 14.72 13.31 -4.57
C LYS A 210 14.30 11.95 -4.01
N VAL A 211 13.08 11.55 -4.31
CA VAL A 211 12.45 10.33 -3.79
C VAL A 211 12.49 9.22 -4.83
N TYR A 212 12.93 8.04 -4.42
CA TYR A 212 13.08 6.84 -5.26
C TYR A 212 12.28 5.67 -4.67
N ALA A 213 11.58 4.94 -5.52
CA ALA A 213 10.83 3.75 -5.12
C ALA A 213 11.74 2.54 -4.94
N LEU A 214 11.55 1.81 -3.85
CA LEU A 214 12.15 0.49 -3.59
C LEU A 214 11.02 -0.49 -3.23
N PRO A 215 10.20 -0.91 -4.21
CA PRO A 215 9.03 -1.73 -3.95
C PRO A 215 9.41 -3.11 -3.41
N ALA A 216 8.77 -3.51 -2.31
CA ALA A 216 8.79 -4.88 -1.80
C ALA A 216 7.61 -5.67 -2.35
N THR A 217 7.80 -6.98 -2.53
CA THR A 217 6.77 -7.86 -3.08
C THR A 217 5.54 -7.99 -2.18
N THR A 218 4.45 -8.47 -2.75
CA THR A 218 3.18 -8.71 -2.05
C THR A 218 2.70 -10.14 -2.29
N ASP A 219 1.85 -10.65 -1.41
CA ASP A 219 1.17 -11.92 -1.59
C ASP A 219 0.23 -11.82 -2.82
N MET A 220 0.40 -12.72 -3.78
CA MET A 220 -0.32 -12.68 -5.07
C MET A 220 -1.83 -12.86 -4.91
N VAL A 221 -2.27 -13.64 -3.92
CA VAL A 221 -3.71 -13.83 -3.66
C VAL A 221 -4.33 -12.53 -3.10
N MET A 222 -3.59 -11.81 -2.27
CA MET A 222 -4.04 -10.55 -1.69
C MET A 222 -3.89 -9.34 -2.63
N PHE A 223 -3.10 -9.49 -3.69
CA PHE A 223 -2.72 -8.38 -4.56
C PHE A 223 -3.93 -7.63 -5.17
N PRO A 224 -4.93 -8.30 -5.79
CA PRO A 224 -6.08 -7.57 -6.34
C PRO A 224 -6.87 -6.81 -5.27
N ASN A 225 -7.00 -7.38 -4.06
CA ASN A 225 -7.66 -6.71 -2.94
C ASN A 225 -6.92 -5.43 -2.50
N TYR A 226 -5.59 -5.48 -2.49
CA TYR A 226 -4.77 -4.31 -2.17
C TYR A 226 -4.82 -3.25 -3.26
N MET A 227 -4.86 -3.63 -4.54
CA MET A 227 -5.00 -2.70 -5.66
C MET A 227 -6.30 -1.90 -5.54
N VAL A 228 -7.43 -2.58 -5.39
CA VAL A 228 -8.72 -1.90 -5.16
C VAL A 228 -8.69 -1.00 -3.94
N ARG A 229 -8.09 -1.43 -2.83
CA ARG A 229 -7.93 -0.59 -1.64
C ARG A 229 -7.11 0.67 -1.91
N GLU A 230 -6.01 0.56 -2.64
CA GLU A 230 -5.15 1.71 -2.96
C GLU A 230 -5.85 2.69 -3.90
N PHE A 231 -6.69 2.20 -4.82
CA PHE A 231 -7.55 3.07 -5.62
C PHE A 231 -8.36 4.02 -4.72
N PHE A 232 -9.10 3.50 -3.75
CA PHE A 232 -9.89 4.34 -2.83
C PHE A 232 -9.00 5.19 -1.93
N ALA A 233 -7.90 4.64 -1.43
CA ALA A 233 -6.97 5.37 -0.56
C ALA A 233 -6.32 6.58 -1.25
N LEU A 234 -6.10 6.52 -2.57
CA LEU A 234 -5.61 7.66 -3.35
C LEU A 234 -6.64 8.79 -3.42
N PHE A 235 -7.92 8.48 -3.60
CA PHE A 235 -8.96 9.51 -3.58
C PHE A 235 -9.06 10.16 -2.21
N ILE A 236 -9.08 9.39 -1.12
CA ILE A 236 -9.12 9.92 0.25
C ILE A 236 -7.93 10.86 0.47
N MET A 237 -6.72 10.42 0.13
CA MET A 237 -5.51 11.25 0.24
C MET A 237 -5.63 12.58 -0.52
N LEU A 238 -6.20 12.58 -1.73
CA LEU A 238 -6.39 13.79 -2.53
C LEU A 238 -7.36 14.78 -1.90
N PHE A 239 -8.37 14.28 -1.18
CA PHE A 239 -9.30 15.13 -0.43
C PHE A 239 -8.65 15.70 0.83
N GLU A 240 -7.92 14.89 1.61
CA GLU A 240 -7.21 15.33 2.81
C GLU A 240 -6.17 16.42 2.50
N MET A 241 -5.39 16.23 1.42
CA MET A 241 -4.38 17.20 0.98
C MET A 241 -4.95 18.53 0.46
N ARG A 242 -6.25 18.62 0.17
CA ARG A 242 -6.91 19.88 -0.22
C ARG A 242 -7.45 20.66 0.97
N SER A 243 -7.56 20.03 2.13
CA SER A 243 -8.11 20.61 3.35
C SER A 243 -7.02 21.20 4.28
N GLU A 244 -5.76 20.99 3.97
CA GLU A 244 -4.58 21.63 4.60
C GLU A 244 -4.02 22.76 3.71
#